data_ec73bbdd817954efe2931676688cb17f
#
_entry.id   ec73bbdd817954efe2931676688cb17f
#
_cell.length_a   1.000
_cell.length_b   1.000
_cell.length_c   1.000
_cell.angle_alpha   90.00
_cell.angle_beta   90.00
_cell.angle_gamma   90.00
#
_symmetry.space_group_name_H-M   'P 1'
#
loop_
_entity.id
_entity.type
_entity.pdbx_description
1 polymer ?
#
loop_
_entity_poly.entity_id
_entity_poly.type
_entity_poly.pdbx_seq_one_letter_code
_entity_poly.pdbx_strand_id
1 'polypeptide(L)'
;MEVLRTRVKFCGLVRPQDVDTAVALGVDAVGFVFYPKSARCVTLDEGVVLRRRLPSWVRAVGLFVNEPLNAMLEGVRRVGLDVVQAHGDETPQALAGLLGEQGVRYWKALRIGGQVADEQRAAWLQAGRVPADAQVLDEALGLFGQAECCLLDSAGPGFGGTGHAFDWSLLEGRPRAGASRADAPRLVLAGGLRPETVGEAIRQVAPFAVDVSSGIQGGDPRQKDTVRMERFMTAVLQADADRARTD
;
A
#
# COMPACT_ATOMS: atom_id res chain seq x y z
N MET A 1 7.62 13.35 23.31
CA MET A 1 6.93 12.22 22.62
C MET A 1 6.58 12.69 21.23
N GLU A 2 7.09 11.99 20.21
CA GLU A 2 6.76 12.32 18.83
C GLU A 2 5.39 11.69 18.53
N VAL A 3 4.36 12.51 18.39
CA VAL A 3 3.02 12.04 17.97
C VAL A 3 3.14 11.65 16.52
N LEU A 4 3.35 10.38 16.27
CA LEU A 4 3.45 9.84 14.91
C LEU A 4 2.04 9.79 14.30
N ARG A 5 1.75 10.74 13.41
CA ARG A 5 0.52 10.67 12.63
C ARG A 5 0.54 9.48 11.67
N THR A 6 -0.62 8.90 11.42
CA THR A 6 -0.81 7.88 10.38
C THR A 6 -0.66 8.53 8.99
N ARG A 7 0.19 7.96 8.14
CA ARG A 7 0.35 8.41 6.76
C ARG A 7 -0.76 7.87 5.88
N VAL A 8 -1.09 8.60 4.80
CA VAL A 8 -2.18 8.21 3.91
C VAL A 8 -1.70 8.09 2.48
N LYS A 9 -2.01 6.96 1.84
CA LYS A 9 -1.85 6.76 0.41
C LYS A 9 -3.22 6.58 -0.25
N PHE A 10 -3.48 7.34 -1.31
CA PHE A 10 -4.61 7.13 -2.22
C PHE A 10 -4.11 6.40 -3.47
N CYS A 11 -4.68 5.23 -3.75
CA CYS A 11 -4.20 4.32 -4.79
C CYS A 11 -5.14 4.22 -5.99
N GLY A 12 -4.56 4.05 -7.18
CA GLY A 12 -5.31 3.89 -8.42
C GLY A 12 -6.01 5.18 -8.87
N LEU A 13 -5.32 6.30 -8.79
CA LEU A 13 -5.77 7.56 -9.35
C LEU A 13 -5.47 7.58 -10.85
N VAL A 14 -6.47 7.96 -11.65
CA VAL A 14 -6.43 7.93 -13.11
C VAL A 14 -6.68 9.32 -13.70
N ARG A 15 -7.44 10.17 -13.00
CA ARG A 15 -7.81 11.48 -13.49
C ARG A 15 -6.98 12.58 -12.83
N PRO A 16 -6.55 13.62 -13.58
CA PRO A 16 -5.81 14.74 -13.02
C PRO A 16 -6.51 15.41 -11.83
N GLN A 17 -7.85 15.61 -11.92
CA GLN A 17 -8.62 16.22 -10.82
C GLN A 17 -8.62 15.38 -9.54
N ASP A 18 -8.56 14.05 -9.65
CA ASP A 18 -8.49 13.18 -8.46
C ASP A 18 -7.11 13.31 -7.79
N VAL A 19 -6.05 13.50 -8.59
CA VAL A 19 -4.70 13.76 -8.06
C VAL A 19 -4.66 15.12 -7.36
N ASP A 20 -5.25 16.16 -7.96
CA ASP A 20 -5.30 17.50 -7.35
C ASP A 20 -6.06 17.47 -6.03
N THR A 21 -7.20 16.78 -5.99
CA THR A 21 -7.99 16.61 -4.76
C THR A 21 -7.17 15.88 -3.69
N ALA A 22 -6.47 14.79 -4.04
CA ALA A 22 -5.62 14.06 -3.11
C ALA A 22 -4.51 14.94 -2.51
N VAL A 23 -3.85 15.73 -3.36
CA VAL A 23 -2.81 16.68 -2.92
C VAL A 23 -3.39 17.75 -2.01
N ALA A 24 -4.54 18.35 -2.37
CA ALA A 24 -5.20 19.36 -1.55
C ALA A 24 -5.63 18.81 -0.17
N LEU A 25 -6.01 17.56 -0.08
CA LEU A 25 -6.34 16.87 1.17
C LEU A 25 -5.12 16.48 2.01
N GLY A 26 -3.90 16.64 1.50
CA GLY A 26 -2.67 16.42 2.26
C GLY A 26 -2.26 14.96 2.39
N VAL A 27 -2.49 14.14 1.35
CA VAL A 27 -1.99 12.76 1.32
C VAL A 27 -0.46 12.72 1.25
N ASP A 28 0.14 11.65 1.76
CA ASP A 28 1.59 11.43 1.75
C ASP A 28 2.07 10.75 0.46
N ALA A 29 1.18 9.97 -0.18
CA ALA A 29 1.50 9.25 -1.40
C ALA A 29 0.28 9.08 -2.31
N VAL A 30 0.55 8.99 -3.60
CA VAL A 30 -0.42 8.67 -4.64
C VAL A 30 0.05 7.45 -5.43
N GLY A 31 -0.85 6.48 -5.64
CA GLY A 31 -0.56 5.27 -6.41
C GLY A 31 -1.09 5.32 -7.84
N PHE A 32 -0.22 5.04 -8.81
CA PHE A 32 -0.56 4.81 -10.22
C PHE A 32 -0.42 3.32 -10.53
N VAL A 33 -1.40 2.74 -11.21
CA VAL A 33 -1.44 1.29 -11.48
C VAL A 33 -0.99 1.03 -12.92
N PHE A 34 0.10 0.29 -13.08
CA PHE A 34 0.65 -0.11 -14.38
C PHE A 34 0.37 -1.60 -14.67
N TYR A 35 -0.77 -2.10 -14.21
CA TYR A 35 -1.21 -3.48 -14.44
C TYR A 35 -2.37 -3.52 -15.43
N PRO A 36 -2.18 -4.06 -16.66
CA PRO A 36 -3.17 -3.97 -17.75
C PRO A 36 -4.54 -4.58 -17.44
N LYS A 37 -4.61 -5.58 -16.54
CA LYS A 37 -5.88 -6.20 -16.14
C LYS A 37 -6.66 -5.39 -15.11
N SER A 38 -6.08 -4.31 -14.58
CA SER A 38 -6.77 -3.43 -13.65
C SER A 38 -7.64 -2.43 -14.39
N ALA A 39 -8.88 -2.23 -13.93
CA ALA A 39 -9.73 -1.14 -14.43
C ALA A 39 -9.12 0.26 -14.21
N ARG A 40 -8.14 0.37 -13.28
CA ARG A 40 -7.43 1.62 -12.94
C ARG A 40 -6.07 1.71 -13.61
N CYS A 41 -5.82 0.87 -14.62
CA CYS A 41 -4.55 0.90 -15.35
C CYS A 41 -4.36 2.22 -16.06
N VAL A 42 -3.16 2.76 -15.97
CA VAL A 42 -2.67 3.90 -16.75
C VAL A 42 -1.44 3.49 -17.55
N THR A 43 -1.25 4.10 -18.70
CA THR A 43 -0.02 3.99 -19.48
C THR A 43 1.11 4.78 -18.82
N LEU A 44 2.36 4.55 -19.21
CA LEU A 44 3.48 5.36 -18.73
C LEU A 44 3.32 6.84 -19.10
N ASP A 45 2.77 7.14 -20.29
CA ASP A 45 2.53 8.53 -20.71
C ASP A 45 1.47 9.23 -19.87
N GLU A 46 0.36 8.55 -19.57
CA GLU A 46 -0.64 9.04 -18.61
C GLU A 46 -0.02 9.23 -17.23
N GLY A 47 0.82 8.28 -16.78
CA GLY A 47 1.57 8.36 -15.53
C GLY A 47 2.45 9.61 -15.44
N VAL A 48 3.15 9.97 -16.54
CA VAL A 48 3.94 11.21 -16.62
C VAL A 48 3.08 12.46 -16.41
N VAL A 49 1.90 12.51 -17.03
CA VAL A 49 0.96 13.64 -16.90
C VAL A 49 0.47 13.76 -15.44
N LEU A 50 0.11 12.64 -14.83
CA LEU A 50 -0.37 12.61 -13.44
C LEU A 50 0.75 12.95 -12.44
N ARG A 51 1.97 12.44 -12.66
CA ARG A 51 3.13 12.71 -11.80
C ARG A 51 3.47 14.20 -11.72
N ARG A 52 3.35 14.93 -12.82
CA ARG A 52 3.61 16.38 -12.87
C ARG A 52 2.69 17.22 -11.98
N ARG A 53 1.57 16.67 -11.53
CA ARG A 53 0.65 17.34 -10.61
C ARG A 53 1.03 17.16 -9.13
N LEU A 54 1.95 16.25 -8.84
CA LEU A 54 2.39 16.00 -7.47
C LEU A 54 3.49 17.00 -7.07
N PRO A 55 3.34 17.68 -5.92
CA PRO A 55 4.43 18.45 -5.32
C PRO A 55 5.53 17.49 -4.82
N SER A 56 6.72 18.03 -4.58
CA SER A 56 7.91 17.25 -4.22
C SER A 56 7.79 16.45 -2.91
N TRP A 57 6.90 16.82 -2.02
CA TRP A 57 6.66 16.13 -0.73
C TRP A 57 5.58 15.06 -0.78
N VAL A 58 4.89 14.85 -1.91
CA VAL A 58 3.94 13.75 -2.11
C VAL A 58 4.58 12.69 -2.99
N ARG A 59 4.72 11.48 -2.48
CA ARG A 59 5.37 10.38 -3.20
C ARG A 59 4.50 9.83 -4.33
N ALA A 60 5.11 9.63 -5.49
CA ALA A 60 4.55 8.87 -6.60
C ALA A 60 4.91 7.39 -6.47
N VAL A 61 3.91 6.54 -6.27
CA VAL A 61 4.06 5.09 -6.13
C VAL A 61 3.55 4.41 -7.40
N GLY A 62 4.41 3.67 -8.11
CA GLY A 62 4.01 2.85 -9.25
C GLY A 62 3.68 1.42 -8.80
N LEU A 63 2.44 0.97 -9.01
CA LEU A 63 2.01 -0.38 -8.72
C LEU A 63 2.19 -1.27 -9.95
N PHE A 64 2.94 -2.35 -9.79
CA PHE A 64 3.21 -3.37 -10.79
C PHE A 64 2.77 -4.75 -10.28
N VAL A 65 2.45 -5.65 -11.20
CA VAL A 65 2.04 -7.03 -10.89
C VAL A 65 2.77 -7.97 -11.82
N ASN A 66 3.73 -8.71 -11.28
CA ASN A 66 4.54 -9.71 -12.00
C ASN A 66 5.28 -9.15 -13.23
N GLU A 67 5.61 -7.86 -13.18
CA GLU A 67 6.38 -7.23 -14.25
C GLU A 67 7.89 -7.50 -14.07
N PRO A 68 8.63 -7.65 -15.18
CA PRO A 68 10.07 -7.82 -15.09
C PRO A 68 10.76 -6.54 -14.58
N LEU A 69 11.91 -6.69 -13.97
CA LEU A 69 12.68 -5.61 -13.35
C LEU A 69 12.91 -4.41 -14.29
N ASN A 70 13.24 -4.67 -15.55
CA ASN A 70 13.48 -3.61 -16.54
C ASN A 70 12.24 -2.76 -16.83
N ALA A 71 11.04 -3.36 -16.84
CA ALA A 71 9.79 -2.62 -17.00
C ALA A 71 9.48 -1.74 -15.77
N MET A 72 9.72 -2.25 -14.55
CA MET A 72 9.59 -1.45 -13.32
C MET A 72 10.56 -0.26 -13.34
N LEU A 73 11.83 -0.49 -13.71
CA LEU A 73 12.85 0.55 -13.82
C LEU A 73 12.55 1.56 -14.95
N GLU A 74 11.95 1.13 -16.05
CA GLU A 74 11.46 2.04 -17.08
C GLU A 74 10.37 2.96 -16.52
N GLY A 75 9.41 2.42 -15.77
CA GLY A 75 8.39 3.19 -15.07
C GLY A 75 9.01 4.23 -14.13
N VAL A 76 10.01 3.84 -13.33
CA VAL A 76 10.74 4.76 -12.45
C VAL A 76 11.39 5.90 -13.23
N ARG A 77 12.15 5.59 -14.28
CA ARG A 77 12.87 6.63 -15.07
C ARG A 77 11.93 7.53 -15.85
N ARG A 78 10.92 6.95 -16.53
CA ARG A 78 10.06 7.68 -17.45
C ARG A 78 9.01 8.51 -16.75
N VAL A 79 8.36 7.94 -15.72
CA VAL A 79 7.30 8.61 -14.95
C VAL A 79 7.88 9.47 -13.84
N GLY A 80 9.06 9.14 -13.33
CA GLY A 80 9.64 9.77 -12.15
C GLY A 80 9.00 9.24 -10.86
N LEU A 81 8.85 7.89 -10.77
CA LEU A 81 8.31 7.26 -9.58
C LEU A 81 9.31 7.30 -8.43
N ASP A 82 8.84 7.59 -7.24
CA ASP A 82 9.66 7.60 -6.01
C ASP A 82 9.75 6.19 -5.39
N VAL A 83 8.77 5.32 -5.67
CA VAL A 83 8.66 3.97 -5.10
C VAL A 83 8.02 3.02 -6.12
N VAL A 84 8.51 1.80 -6.17
CA VAL A 84 7.88 0.66 -6.85
C VAL A 84 7.07 -0.14 -5.84
N GLN A 85 5.77 -0.33 -6.07
CA GLN A 85 4.93 -1.25 -5.29
C GLN A 85 4.78 -2.55 -6.07
N ALA A 86 5.42 -3.62 -5.58
CA ALA A 86 5.29 -4.99 -6.10
C ALA A 86 4.03 -5.64 -5.49
N HIS A 87 2.99 -5.80 -6.30
CA HIS A 87 1.66 -6.27 -5.85
C HIS A 87 1.30 -7.67 -6.36
N GLY A 88 2.21 -8.31 -7.05
CA GLY A 88 2.08 -9.66 -7.59
C GLY A 88 2.74 -10.74 -6.72
N ASP A 89 3.25 -11.75 -7.40
CA ASP A 89 3.97 -12.88 -6.81
C ASP A 89 5.51 -12.68 -6.88
N GLU A 90 5.98 -11.43 -6.97
CA GLU A 90 7.40 -11.11 -7.03
C GLU A 90 8.11 -11.57 -5.76
N THR A 91 9.18 -12.36 -5.94
CA THR A 91 9.99 -12.89 -4.83
C THR A 91 11.01 -11.84 -4.33
N PRO A 92 11.53 -11.98 -3.10
CA PRO A 92 12.62 -11.13 -2.60
C PRO A 92 13.81 -11.04 -3.57
N GLN A 93 14.18 -12.16 -4.19
CA GLN A 93 15.30 -12.23 -5.16
C GLN A 93 15.01 -11.42 -6.43
N ALA A 94 13.77 -11.49 -6.94
CA ALA A 94 13.37 -10.70 -8.11
C ALA A 94 13.39 -9.20 -7.82
N LEU A 95 13.10 -8.78 -6.57
CA LEU A 95 13.05 -7.38 -6.15
C LEU A 95 14.42 -6.82 -5.72
N ALA A 96 15.39 -7.68 -5.41
CA ALA A 96 16.72 -7.24 -4.96
C ALA A 96 17.42 -6.30 -5.97
N GLY A 97 17.18 -6.50 -7.27
CA GLY A 97 17.73 -5.64 -8.33
C GLY A 97 17.23 -4.19 -8.31
N LEU A 98 16.09 -3.89 -7.66
CA LEU A 98 15.62 -2.52 -7.49
C LEU A 98 16.53 -1.72 -6.55
N LEU A 99 16.98 -2.37 -5.46
CA LEU A 99 17.82 -1.73 -4.43
C LEU A 99 19.29 -1.58 -4.86
N GLY A 100 19.78 -2.48 -5.70
CA GLY A 100 21.17 -2.56 -6.12
C GLY A 100 21.72 -1.25 -6.69
N GLU A 101 22.28 -1.26 -7.90
CA GLU A 101 22.88 -0.07 -8.55
C GLU A 101 21.91 1.10 -8.75
N GLN A 102 20.60 0.83 -8.77
CA GLN A 102 19.55 1.83 -9.04
C GLN A 102 19.08 2.57 -7.77
N GLY A 103 19.28 2.01 -6.58
CA GLY A 103 18.84 2.62 -5.32
C GLY A 103 17.32 2.85 -5.22
N VAL A 104 16.52 2.13 -6.00
CA VAL A 104 15.06 2.29 -6.07
C VAL A 104 14.41 1.62 -4.88
N ARG A 105 13.69 2.36 -4.06
CA ARG A 105 12.92 1.82 -2.94
C ARG A 105 11.71 1.06 -3.45
N TYR A 106 11.35 -0.04 -2.77
CA TYR A 106 10.14 -0.77 -3.09
C TYR A 106 9.27 -1.05 -1.85
N TRP A 107 7.98 -1.19 -2.10
CA TRP A 107 6.99 -1.70 -1.16
C TRP A 107 6.50 -3.04 -1.68
N LYS A 108 6.32 -4.02 -0.77
CA LYS A 108 5.76 -5.33 -1.13
C LYS A 108 4.34 -5.46 -0.60
N ALA A 109 3.39 -5.79 -1.46
CA ALA A 109 2.06 -6.21 -1.02
C ALA A 109 2.10 -7.66 -0.54
N LEU A 110 1.67 -7.88 0.70
CA LEU A 110 1.44 -9.18 1.31
C LEU A 110 -0.08 -9.42 1.33
N ARG A 111 -0.51 -10.50 0.69
CA ARG A 111 -1.93 -10.85 0.58
C ARG A 111 -2.31 -11.80 1.70
N ILE A 112 -3.07 -11.28 2.67
CA ILE A 112 -3.44 -11.98 3.90
C ILE A 112 -4.74 -12.77 3.69
N GLY A 113 -4.70 -14.07 3.91
CA GLY A 113 -5.85 -14.97 3.83
C GLY A 113 -5.59 -16.22 3.00
N GLY A 114 -6.62 -17.10 2.94
CA GLY A 114 -6.51 -18.39 2.29
C GLY A 114 -5.87 -19.45 3.19
N GLN A 115 -5.89 -20.67 2.69
CA GLN A 115 -5.28 -21.85 3.33
C GLN A 115 -4.27 -22.45 2.37
N VAL A 116 -3.17 -22.97 2.89
CA VAL A 116 -2.09 -23.58 2.12
C VAL A 116 -1.63 -24.85 2.82
N ALA A 117 -1.35 -25.90 2.04
CA ALA A 117 -0.72 -27.10 2.56
C ALA A 117 0.75 -26.81 2.93
N ASP A 118 1.28 -27.51 3.93
CA ASP A 118 2.63 -27.25 4.47
C ASP A 118 3.71 -27.33 3.38
N GLU A 119 3.59 -28.24 2.43
CA GLU A 119 4.54 -28.41 1.33
C GLU A 119 4.59 -27.21 0.38
N GLN A 120 3.53 -26.41 0.31
CA GLN A 120 3.40 -25.24 -0.54
C GLN A 120 3.68 -23.92 0.20
N ARG A 121 3.76 -23.96 1.53
CA ARG A 121 3.88 -22.77 2.39
C ARG A 121 5.07 -21.89 2.00
N ALA A 122 6.25 -22.49 1.83
CA ALA A 122 7.44 -21.73 1.48
C ALA A 122 7.30 -20.97 0.15
N ALA A 123 6.72 -21.60 -0.87
CA ALA A 123 6.47 -20.97 -2.16
C ALA A 123 5.43 -19.83 -2.05
N TRP A 124 4.39 -20.00 -1.24
CA TRP A 124 3.40 -18.95 -0.96
C TRP A 124 4.04 -17.73 -0.32
N LEU A 125 4.85 -17.93 0.71
CA LEU A 125 5.53 -16.82 1.40
C LEU A 125 6.49 -16.08 0.47
N GLN A 126 7.25 -16.79 -0.35
CA GLN A 126 8.12 -16.18 -1.36
C GLN A 126 7.33 -15.33 -2.37
N ALA A 127 6.08 -15.67 -2.64
CA ALA A 127 5.17 -14.94 -3.50
C ALA A 127 4.39 -13.83 -2.77
N GLY A 128 4.64 -13.59 -1.49
CA GLY A 128 3.91 -12.61 -0.68
C GLY A 128 2.45 -13.01 -0.41
N ARG A 129 2.14 -14.32 -0.43
CA ARG A 129 0.84 -14.86 -0.01
C ARG A 129 0.96 -15.39 1.41
N VAL A 130 0.15 -14.88 2.32
CA VAL A 130 0.28 -15.15 3.75
C VAL A 130 -1.03 -15.70 4.28
N PRO A 131 -1.05 -16.95 4.78
CA PRO A 131 -2.20 -17.44 5.55
C PRO A 131 -2.55 -16.50 6.70
N ALA A 132 -3.81 -16.55 7.15
CA ALA A 132 -4.28 -15.71 8.26
C ALA A 132 -3.74 -16.24 9.61
N ASP A 133 -2.42 -16.11 9.81
CA ASP A 133 -1.67 -16.57 10.98
C ASP A 133 -0.58 -15.55 11.33
N ALA A 134 -0.51 -15.13 12.59
CA ALA A 134 0.41 -14.08 13.04
C ALA A 134 1.88 -14.48 12.92
N GLN A 135 2.22 -15.74 13.23
CA GLN A 135 3.60 -16.25 13.13
C GLN A 135 4.04 -16.32 11.67
N VAL A 136 3.16 -16.78 10.79
CA VAL A 136 3.41 -16.86 9.34
C VAL A 136 3.61 -15.47 8.74
N LEU A 137 2.87 -14.47 9.25
CA LEU A 137 3.06 -13.08 8.85
C LEU A 137 4.46 -12.57 9.26
N ASP A 138 4.97 -12.93 10.44
CA ASP A 138 6.33 -12.55 10.87
C ASP A 138 7.40 -13.17 9.96
N GLU A 139 7.22 -14.41 9.56
CA GLU A 139 8.11 -15.07 8.59
C GLU A 139 8.10 -14.32 7.25
N ALA A 140 6.92 -13.96 6.74
CA ALA A 140 6.79 -13.20 5.50
C ALA A 140 7.44 -11.82 5.58
N LEU A 141 7.25 -11.09 6.68
CA LEU A 141 7.90 -9.79 6.91
C LEU A 141 9.42 -9.93 6.95
N GLY A 142 9.95 -11.00 7.55
CA GLY A 142 11.38 -11.32 7.55
C GLY A 142 11.93 -11.57 6.14
N LEU A 143 11.20 -12.31 5.31
CA LEU A 143 11.60 -12.58 3.91
C LEU A 143 11.70 -11.29 3.08
N PHE A 144 10.81 -10.32 3.30
CA PHE A 144 10.80 -9.04 2.62
C PHE A 144 11.42 -7.91 3.45
N GLY A 145 12.36 -8.23 4.36
CA GLY A 145 13.01 -7.27 5.26
C GLY A 145 13.71 -6.09 4.57
N GLN A 146 14.08 -6.23 3.29
CA GLN A 146 14.65 -5.15 2.48
C GLN A 146 13.61 -4.17 1.90
N ALA A 147 12.32 -4.49 1.97
CA ALA A 147 11.27 -3.56 1.55
C ALA A 147 11.22 -2.34 2.49
N GLU A 148 11.01 -1.15 1.94
CA GLU A 148 10.76 0.04 2.78
C GLU A 148 9.46 -0.12 3.57
N CYS A 149 8.43 -0.70 2.93
CA CYS A 149 7.14 -1.00 3.55
C CYS A 149 6.62 -2.36 3.08
N CYS A 150 5.92 -3.07 3.97
CA CYS A 150 5.02 -4.15 3.60
C CYS A 150 3.58 -3.66 3.70
N LEU A 151 2.85 -3.77 2.60
CA LEU A 151 1.45 -3.40 2.48
C LEU A 151 0.61 -4.64 2.69
N LEU A 152 -0.19 -4.66 3.77
CA LEU A 152 -1.04 -5.79 4.14
C LEU A 152 -2.40 -5.64 3.48
N ASP A 153 -2.67 -6.44 2.46
CA ASP A 153 -3.92 -6.43 1.70
C ASP A 153 -4.68 -7.74 1.90
N SER A 154 -6.00 -7.70 1.76
CA SER A 154 -6.83 -8.90 1.84
C SER A 154 -6.63 -9.79 0.62
N ALA A 155 -6.44 -11.09 0.83
CA ALA A 155 -6.40 -12.04 -0.27
C ALA A 155 -7.76 -12.08 -1.00
N GLY A 156 -7.71 -12.10 -2.33
CA GLY A 156 -8.88 -12.18 -3.20
C GLY A 156 -8.58 -13.00 -4.45
N PRO A 157 -9.58 -13.26 -5.31
CA PRO A 157 -9.42 -14.08 -6.51
C PRO A 157 -8.53 -13.44 -7.60
N GLY A 158 -7.99 -12.23 -7.34
CA GLY A 158 -7.11 -11.49 -8.25
C GLY A 158 -6.11 -10.63 -7.51
N PHE A 159 -5.35 -9.83 -8.26
CA PHE A 159 -4.47 -8.82 -7.70
C PHE A 159 -5.25 -7.50 -7.53
N GLY A 160 -5.71 -7.24 -6.31
CA GLY A 160 -6.45 -6.02 -5.95
C GLY A 160 -7.57 -6.30 -4.95
N GLY A 161 -7.87 -5.31 -4.12
CA GLY A 161 -8.76 -5.43 -2.97
C GLY A 161 -10.16 -5.91 -3.34
N THR A 162 -10.61 -6.95 -2.68
CA THR A 162 -11.99 -7.50 -2.77
C THR A 162 -13.02 -6.60 -2.10
N GLY A 163 -12.59 -5.51 -1.46
CA GLY A 163 -13.45 -4.64 -0.65
C GLY A 163 -13.75 -5.20 0.75
N HIS A 164 -13.22 -6.37 1.11
CA HIS A 164 -13.29 -6.94 2.44
C HIS A 164 -11.97 -6.75 3.18
N ALA A 165 -12.03 -6.41 4.47
CA ALA A 165 -10.86 -6.38 5.32
C ALA A 165 -10.52 -7.80 5.79
N PHE A 166 -9.24 -8.09 6.00
CA PHE A 166 -8.84 -9.27 6.76
C PHE A 166 -9.00 -9.00 8.27
N ASP A 167 -8.90 -10.04 9.09
CA ASP A 167 -8.98 -9.91 10.55
C ASP A 167 -7.75 -9.18 11.10
N TRP A 168 -7.93 -7.95 11.55
CA TRP A 168 -6.86 -7.10 12.08
C TRP A 168 -6.33 -7.57 13.43
N SER A 169 -7.01 -8.50 14.13
CA SER A 169 -6.50 -9.09 15.37
C SER A 169 -5.15 -9.80 15.19
N LEU A 170 -4.84 -10.23 13.95
CA LEU A 170 -3.53 -10.77 13.55
C LEU A 170 -2.37 -9.78 13.79
N LEU A 171 -2.67 -8.49 13.96
CA LEU A 171 -1.69 -7.42 14.14
C LEU A 171 -1.61 -6.95 15.59
N GLU A 172 -2.43 -7.50 16.50
CA GLU A 172 -2.43 -7.15 17.92
C GLU A 172 -1.09 -7.49 18.59
N GLY A 173 -0.68 -6.63 19.52
CA GLY A 173 0.59 -6.80 20.24
C GLY A 173 1.85 -6.50 19.46
N ARG A 174 1.75 -6.13 18.18
CA ARG A 174 2.89 -5.69 17.39
C ARG A 174 3.36 -4.30 17.82
N PRO A 175 4.67 -4.00 17.71
CA PRO A 175 5.16 -2.66 17.98
C PRO A 175 4.40 -1.65 17.13
N ARG A 176 3.89 -0.59 17.77
CA ARG A 176 3.25 0.53 17.09
C ARG A 176 4.19 1.13 16.02
N ALA A 177 3.63 1.76 15.03
CA ALA A 177 4.34 2.27 13.83
C ALA A 177 5.56 3.17 14.09
N GLY A 178 5.71 3.71 15.30
CA GLY A 178 6.87 4.51 15.71
C GLY A 178 8.04 3.70 16.27
N ALA A 179 7.82 2.44 16.65
CA ALA A 179 8.85 1.53 17.14
C ALA A 179 9.49 0.78 15.95
N SER A 180 9.92 1.52 14.93
CA SER A 180 10.64 0.94 13.79
C SER A 180 11.89 0.23 14.31
N ARG A 181 11.92 -1.10 14.19
CA ARG A 181 13.20 -1.80 14.16
C ARG A 181 13.93 -1.32 12.92
N ALA A 182 15.19 -0.97 13.05
CA ALA A 182 16.03 -0.51 11.93
C ALA A 182 16.03 -1.51 10.74
N ASP A 183 15.67 -2.78 11.01
CA ASP A 183 15.79 -3.92 10.11
C ASP A 183 14.44 -4.55 9.72
N ALA A 184 13.31 -3.88 9.93
CA ALA A 184 12.00 -4.42 9.55
C ALA A 184 11.20 -3.41 8.71
N PRO A 185 10.46 -3.88 7.67
CA PRO A 185 9.63 -3.01 6.85
C PRO A 185 8.52 -2.37 7.69
N ARG A 186 8.16 -1.13 7.35
CA ARG A 186 7.01 -0.45 7.95
C ARG A 186 5.72 -1.07 7.45
N LEU A 187 4.71 -1.18 8.34
CA LEU A 187 3.43 -1.75 7.97
C LEU A 187 2.48 -0.69 7.40
N VAL A 188 1.98 -0.94 6.19
CA VAL A 188 0.91 -0.18 5.56
C VAL A 188 -0.35 -1.03 5.56
N LEU A 189 -1.40 -0.58 6.23
CA LEU A 189 -2.67 -1.30 6.26
C LEU A 189 -3.49 -0.97 5.02
N ALA A 190 -3.92 -2.01 4.32
CA ALA A 190 -4.74 -1.93 3.12
C ALA A 190 -5.88 -2.96 3.18
N GLY A 191 -6.56 -3.18 2.06
CA GLY A 191 -7.64 -4.16 1.95
C GLY A 191 -8.95 -3.69 2.58
N GLY A 192 -9.91 -3.30 1.76
CA GLY A 192 -11.28 -3.01 2.20
C GLY A 192 -11.46 -1.76 3.08
N LEU A 193 -10.44 -0.94 3.29
CA LEU A 193 -10.56 0.30 4.05
C LEU A 193 -11.53 1.28 3.40
N ARG A 194 -12.34 1.93 4.24
CA ARG A 194 -13.34 2.93 3.85
C ARG A 194 -13.37 4.06 4.88
N PRO A 195 -14.00 5.19 4.59
CA PRO A 195 -14.19 6.26 5.58
C PRO A 195 -14.80 5.79 6.90
N GLU A 196 -15.71 4.81 6.83
CA GLU A 196 -16.44 4.28 7.98
C GLU A 196 -15.60 3.34 8.85
N THR A 197 -14.55 2.71 8.31
CA THR A 197 -13.78 1.66 9.00
C THR A 197 -12.34 2.06 9.30
N VAL A 198 -11.76 3.03 8.60
CA VAL A 198 -10.35 3.39 8.73
C VAL A 198 -9.99 3.90 10.13
N GLY A 199 -10.89 4.63 10.78
CA GLY A 199 -10.65 5.14 12.14
C GLY A 199 -10.51 4.01 13.17
N GLU A 200 -11.35 2.98 13.08
CA GLU A 200 -11.24 1.79 13.94
C GLU A 200 -9.94 1.02 13.65
N ALA A 201 -9.63 0.80 12.38
CA ALA A 201 -8.40 0.14 11.94
C ALA A 201 -7.14 0.83 12.51
N ILE A 202 -7.10 2.17 12.48
CA ILE A 202 -5.99 2.95 13.04
C ILE A 202 -5.90 2.80 14.57
N ARG A 203 -7.03 2.83 15.28
CA ARG A 203 -7.04 2.66 16.74
C ARG A 203 -6.57 1.27 17.17
N GLN A 204 -7.02 0.23 16.45
CA GLN A 204 -6.67 -1.16 16.76
C GLN A 204 -5.22 -1.50 16.40
N VAL A 205 -4.78 -1.13 15.19
CA VAL A 205 -3.49 -1.57 14.63
C VAL A 205 -2.35 -0.58 14.86
N ALA A 206 -2.66 0.72 14.92
CA ALA A 206 -1.67 1.80 14.91
C ALA A 206 -0.63 1.68 13.77
N PRO A 207 -1.05 1.51 12.50
CA PRO A 207 -0.14 1.27 11.39
C PRO A 207 0.73 2.50 11.08
N PHE A 208 1.84 2.29 10.38
CA PHE A 208 2.66 3.39 9.86
C PHE A 208 1.89 4.23 8.83
N ALA A 209 1.10 3.56 7.99
CA ALA A 209 0.28 4.20 6.97
C ALA A 209 -0.97 3.37 6.69
N VAL A 210 -1.94 4.01 6.05
CA VAL A 210 -3.12 3.37 5.46
C VAL A 210 -3.13 3.61 3.95
N ASP A 211 -3.54 2.58 3.19
CA ASP A 211 -3.70 2.64 1.73
C ASP A 211 -5.14 2.35 1.34
N VAL A 212 -5.75 3.21 0.56
CA VAL A 212 -7.12 3.06 0.11
C VAL A 212 -7.26 3.24 -1.40
N SER A 213 -8.06 2.40 -2.02
CA SER A 213 -8.38 2.50 -3.44
C SER A 213 -9.88 2.48 -3.70
N SER A 214 -10.54 1.32 -3.54
CA SER A 214 -11.98 1.16 -3.81
C SER A 214 -12.87 1.89 -2.80
N GLY A 215 -12.43 2.03 -1.57
CA GLY A 215 -13.20 2.70 -0.50
C GLY A 215 -13.47 4.18 -0.73
N ILE A 216 -12.73 4.82 -1.63
CA ILE A 216 -12.87 6.24 -1.99
C ILE A 216 -13.28 6.43 -3.46
N GLN A 217 -13.77 5.39 -4.12
CA GLN A 217 -14.26 5.51 -5.51
C GLN A 217 -15.76 5.71 -5.58
N GLY A 218 -16.23 6.32 -6.68
CA GLY A 218 -17.63 6.42 -7.06
C GLY A 218 -18.15 5.13 -7.72
N GLY A 219 -19.14 5.26 -8.59
CA GLY A 219 -19.68 4.14 -9.35
C GLY A 219 -18.71 3.58 -10.41
N ASP A 220 -17.89 4.43 -11.01
CA ASP A 220 -16.84 4.03 -11.94
C ASP A 220 -15.51 3.81 -11.20
N PRO A 221 -14.84 2.64 -11.35
CA PRO A 221 -13.54 2.37 -10.74
C PRO A 221 -12.44 3.37 -11.12
N ARG A 222 -12.55 4.03 -12.27
CA ARG A 222 -11.61 5.04 -12.74
C ARG A 222 -11.83 6.43 -12.14
N GLN A 223 -12.89 6.60 -11.34
CA GLN A 223 -13.27 7.88 -10.74
C GLN A 223 -13.25 7.80 -9.22
N LYS A 224 -12.49 8.68 -8.59
CA LYS A 224 -12.59 8.86 -7.15
C LYS A 224 -13.72 9.81 -6.82
N ASP A 225 -14.32 9.62 -5.65
CA ASP A 225 -15.38 10.45 -5.11
C ASP A 225 -14.76 11.42 -4.09
N THR A 226 -14.81 12.71 -4.39
CA THR A 226 -14.22 13.76 -3.56
C THR A 226 -14.76 13.73 -2.12
N VAL A 227 -16.06 13.53 -1.94
CA VAL A 227 -16.68 13.48 -0.61
C VAL A 227 -16.16 12.28 0.20
N ARG A 228 -15.98 11.12 -0.45
CA ARG A 228 -15.38 9.94 0.20
C ARG A 228 -13.92 10.15 0.53
N MET A 229 -13.15 10.83 -0.35
CA MET A 229 -11.76 11.18 -0.08
C MET A 229 -11.65 12.09 1.15
N GLU A 230 -12.46 13.13 1.23
CA GLU A 230 -12.53 14.05 2.37
C GLU A 230 -12.92 13.34 3.68
N ARG A 231 -13.97 12.52 3.63
CA ARG A 231 -14.40 11.73 4.80
C ARG A 231 -13.33 10.76 5.27
N PHE A 232 -12.60 10.13 4.34
CA PHE A 232 -11.50 9.23 4.69
C PHE A 232 -10.39 9.97 5.44
N MET A 233 -9.94 11.12 4.90
CA MET A 233 -8.93 11.95 5.57
C MET A 233 -9.40 12.44 6.94
N THR A 234 -10.65 12.90 7.04
CA THR A 234 -11.23 13.32 8.32
C THR A 234 -11.22 12.19 9.36
N ALA A 235 -11.60 10.97 8.95
CA ALA A 235 -11.59 9.81 9.84
C ALA A 235 -10.18 9.42 10.31
N VAL A 236 -9.17 9.56 9.45
CA VAL A 236 -7.75 9.34 9.81
C VAL A 236 -7.29 10.36 10.84
N LEU A 237 -7.52 11.65 10.57
CA LEU A 237 -7.11 12.73 11.46
C LEU A 237 -7.79 12.64 12.85
N GLN A 238 -9.06 12.26 12.86
CA GLN A 238 -9.80 12.06 14.12
C GLN A 238 -9.22 10.88 14.91
N ALA A 239 -8.93 9.76 14.26
CA ALA A 239 -8.34 8.59 14.92
C ALA A 239 -6.94 8.90 15.49
N ASP A 240 -6.11 9.65 14.79
CA ASP A 240 -4.80 10.09 15.29
C ASP A 240 -4.94 11.05 16.48
N ALA A 241 -5.92 11.97 16.45
CA ALA A 241 -6.19 12.86 17.57
C ALA A 241 -6.70 12.11 18.81
N ASP A 242 -7.54 11.10 18.63
CA ASP A 242 -8.04 10.25 19.74
C ASP A 242 -6.89 9.46 20.38
N ARG A 243 -5.98 8.92 19.57
CA ARG A 243 -4.78 8.20 20.07
C ARG A 243 -3.85 9.10 20.86
N ALA A 244 -3.62 10.33 20.39
CA ALA A 244 -2.76 11.29 21.10
C ALA A 244 -3.28 11.70 22.48
N ARG A 245 -4.56 11.44 22.79
CA ARG A 245 -5.16 11.69 24.13
C ARG A 245 -5.06 10.49 25.06
N THR A 246 -4.81 9.30 24.52
CA THR A 246 -4.78 8.04 25.28
C THR A 246 -3.36 7.55 25.60
N ASP A 247 -2.36 8.03 24.85
CA ASP A 247 -0.92 7.79 25.06
C ASP A 247 -0.31 8.88 25.96
#